data_ee8648de2dd4ab7b576e3674665179e9
#
_entry.id   ee8648de2dd4ab7b576e3674665179e9
#
_cell.length_a   1.000
_cell.length_b   1.000
_cell.length_c   1.000
_cell.angle_alpha   90.00
_cell.angle_beta   90.00
_cell.angle_gamma   90.00
#
_symmetry.space_group_name_H-M   'P 1'
#
loop_
_entity.id
_entity.type
_entity.pdbx_description
1 polymer ?
#
loop_
_entity_poly.entity_id
_entity_poly.type
_entity_poly.pdbx_seq_one_letter_code
_entity_poly.pdbx_strand_id
1 'polypeptide(L)'
;MASPENQALPKQDIKLLVLDIDGTIAGKSNSLSKPVKQAISAAQAKGIHVAIATGRMYRSALRFHQEIRSNLPLAAYQGAWIQDPTNQKIHYHLPVAREIAYQLLDYFEEPQWRSLLSIHFYINDQLYVRELTRETKIYAQRSGITPIAVGDLRNILIEYEPTKILALCDDTEAISQLLGNLRRQYTPAELYLTTSVATFFEATNPAVNKGAAVRYFAEELLGLERNNVMAIGDNFNDVEMLEYAGIGVAMGDAPTEVQAIAQWIAPSVEKDGVAIAIQKFLLS
;
A
#
# COMPACT_ATOMS: atom_id res chain seq x y z
N MET A 1 -1.31 32.14 -13.27
CA MET A 1 -2.19 31.80 -12.15
C MET A 1 -1.31 31.63 -10.93
N ALA A 2 -1.60 32.35 -9.86
CA ALA A 2 -0.76 32.36 -8.67
C ALA A 2 -0.76 30.95 -8.03
N SER A 3 0.41 30.49 -7.59
CA SER A 3 0.59 29.30 -6.77
C SER A 3 -0.33 29.38 -5.54
N PRO A 4 -0.96 28.30 -5.08
CA PRO A 4 -1.73 28.33 -3.86
C PRO A 4 -0.79 28.71 -2.71
N GLU A 5 -0.92 29.94 -2.25
CA GLU A 5 -0.20 30.46 -1.08
C GLU A 5 -0.53 29.57 0.12
N ASN A 6 0.51 29.20 0.80
CA ASN A 6 0.67 28.52 2.06
C ASN A 6 -0.33 29.04 3.14
N GLN A 7 -1.60 28.66 3.04
CA GLN A 7 -2.54 28.87 4.15
C GLN A 7 -2.05 27.98 5.29
N ALA A 8 -1.72 28.60 6.41
CA ALA A 8 -1.35 27.89 7.62
C ALA A 8 -2.53 26.97 7.99
N LEU A 9 -2.35 25.66 7.85
CA LEU A 9 -3.34 24.69 8.32
C LEU A 9 -3.56 24.92 9.83
N PRO A 10 -4.81 24.86 10.32
CA PRO A 10 -5.07 25.00 11.75
C PRO A 10 -4.25 23.95 12.51
N LYS A 11 -3.72 24.33 13.67
CA LYS A 11 -2.95 23.42 14.52
C LYS A 11 -3.86 22.25 14.92
N GLN A 12 -3.58 21.08 14.38
CA GLN A 12 -4.32 19.85 14.68
C GLN A 12 -3.57 19.06 15.77
N ASP A 13 -4.32 18.45 16.68
CA ASP A 13 -3.78 17.60 17.73
C ASP A 13 -3.59 16.17 17.18
N ILE A 14 -2.53 15.99 16.39
CA ILE A 14 -2.23 14.70 15.76
C ILE A 14 -1.74 13.69 16.79
N LYS A 15 -2.40 12.54 16.81
CA LYS A 15 -2.11 11.41 17.72
C LYS A 15 -1.67 10.16 16.95
N LEU A 16 -2.00 10.06 15.65
CA LEU A 16 -1.66 8.93 14.79
C LEU A 16 -1.00 9.43 13.50
N LEU A 17 0.19 8.90 13.21
CA LEU A 17 0.89 9.05 11.93
C LEU A 17 0.84 7.72 11.20
N VAL A 18 0.29 7.69 9.98
CA VAL A 18 0.28 6.51 9.11
C VAL A 18 1.16 6.76 7.89
N LEU A 19 2.02 5.80 7.60
CA LEU A 19 3.04 5.89 6.56
C LEU A 19 2.89 4.77 5.54
N ASP A 20 2.92 5.10 4.26
CA ASP A 20 3.24 4.12 3.23
C ASP A 20 4.74 3.81 3.21
N ILE A 21 5.14 2.76 2.49
CA ILE A 21 6.55 2.33 2.37
C ILE A 21 7.18 2.83 1.07
N ASP A 22 6.72 2.30 -0.06
CA ASP A 22 7.38 2.48 -1.36
C ASP A 22 7.13 3.88 -1.92
N GLY A 23 8.19 4.64 -2.18
CA GLY A 23 8.06 6.04 -2.62
C GLY A 23 7.79 7.04 -1.49
N THR A 24 7.51 6.55 -0.27
CA THR A 24 7.22 7.37 0.92
C THR A 24 8.36 7.31 1.95
N ILE A 25 8.51 6.22 2.71
CA ILE A 25 9.62 6.07 3.67
C ILE A 25 10.82 5.32 3.09
N ALA A 26 10.65 4.63 1.98
CA ALA A 26 11.69 3.87 1.29
C ALA A 26 11.71 4.23 -0.20
N GLY A 27 12.81 4.83 -0.65
CA GLY A 27 13.06 5.16 -2.05
C GLY A 27 13.75 4.04 -2.82
N LYS A 28 14.63 4.41 -3.76
CA LYS A 28 15.36 3.47 -4.63
C LYS A 28 16.24 2.48 -3.86
N SER A 29 16.78 2.90 -2.71
CA SER A 29 17.61 2.06 -1.83
C SER A 29 16.82 0.94 -1.13
N ASN A 30 15.47 0.99 -1.17
CA ASN A 30 14.59 0.09 -0.45
C ASN A 30 14.89 0.02 1.07
N SER A 31 15.29 1.16 1.66
CA SER A 31 15.63 1.31 3.07
C SER A 31 15.25 2.69 3.58
N LEU A 32 15.06 2.84 4.90
CA LEU A 32 14.81 4.13 5.53
C LEU A 32 16.11 4.93 5.67
N SER A 33 16.03 6.21 5.35
CA SER A 33 17.13 7.14 5.63
C SER A 33 17.27 7.42 7.13
N LYS A 34 18.44 7.87 7.54
CA LYS A 34 18.68 8.26 8.95
C LYS A 34 17.77 9.43 9.40
N PRO A 35 17.57 10.50 8.62
CA PRO A 35 16.65 11.59 8.98
C PRO A 35 15.21 11.11 9.20
N VAL A 36 14.69 10.24 8.33
CA VAL A 36 13.33 9.69 8.45
C VAL A 36 13.19 8.88 9.75
N LYS A 37 14.15 7.99 10.06
CA LYS A 37 14.14 7.22 11.32
C LYS A 37 14.16 8.12 12.55
N GLN A 38 14.98 9.17 12.53
CA GLN A 38 15.08 10.13 13.64
C GLN A 38 13.78 10.92 13.82
N ALA A 39 13.16 11.40 12.74
CA ALA A 39 11.90 12.13 12.81
C ALA A 39 10.75 11.25 13.34
N ILE A 40 10.64 10.00 12.86
CA ILE A 40 9.65 9.03 13.38
C ILE A 40 9.86 8.80 14.88
N SER A 41 11.10 8.53 15.31
CA SER A 41 11.40 8.34 16.73
C SER A 41 11.08 9.57 17.58
N ALA A 42 11.30 10.78 17.06
CA ALA A 42 10.95 12.02 17.75
C ALA A 42 9.44 12.21 17.89
N ALA A 43 8.65 11.84 16.84
CA ALA A 43 7.19 11.86 16.92
C ALA A 43 6.69 10.85 17.96
N GLN A 44 7.24 9.64 17.99
CA GLN A 44 6.90 8.63 19.00
C GLN A 44 7.24 9.09 20.42
N ALA A 45 8.36 9.79 20.61
CA ALA A 45 8.75 10.37 21.91
C ALA A 45 7.77 11.44 22.41
N LYS A 46 7.00 12.10 21.50
CA LYS A 46 5.88 13.00 21.85
C LYS A 46 4.55 12.25 22.11
N GLY A 47 4.55 10.93 22.11
CA GLY A 47 3.36 10.12 22.33
C GLY A 47 2.50 9.90 21.08
N ILE A 48 3.00 10.20 19.89
CA ILE A 48 2.29 9.97 18.63
C ILE A 48 2.45 8.51 18.24
N HIS A 49 1.34 7.81 18.00
CA HIS A 49 1.34 6.48 17.44
C HIS A 49 1.80 6.52 15.98
N VAL A 50 2.61 5.54 15.57
CA VAL A 50 3.08 5.44 14.19
C VAL A 50 2.77 4.06 13.64
N ALA A 51 2.05 4.01 12.53
CA ALA A 51 1.65 2.78 11.84
C ALA A 51 2.12 2.77 10.38
N ILE A 52 2.15 1.58 9.79
CA ILE A 52 2.38 1.36 8.36
C ILE A 52 1.10 0.83 7.72
N ALA A 53 0.73 1.40 6.56
CA ALA A 53 -0.26 0.87 5.65
C ALA A 53 0.35 0.74 4.24
N THR A 54 0.47 -0.49 3.72
CA THR A 54 1.24 -0.75 2.50
C THR A 54 0.59 -1.77 1.58
N GLY A 55 0.88 -1.68 0.28
CA GLY A 55 0.55 -2.72 -0.71
C GLY A 55 1.43 -3.96 -0.66
N ARG A 56 2.55 -3.92 0.09
CA ARG A 56 3.45 -5.06 0.26
C ARG A 56 2.76 -6.21 1.00
N MET A 57 3.24 -7.42 0.75
CA MET A 57 2.91 -8.58 1.59
C MET A 57 3.49 -8.40 3.00
N TYR A 58 2.85 -9.03 3.99
CA TYR A 58 3.14 -8.84 5.40
C TYR A 58 4.63 -9.12 5.73
N ARG A 59 5.14 -10.29 5.33
CA ARG A 59 6.55 -10.65 5.60
C ARG A 59 7.58 -9.71 4.96
N SER A 60 7.25 -9.14 3.80
CA SER A 60 8.13 -8.17 3.13
C SER A 60 8.11 -6.79 3.81
N ALA A 61 6.98 -6.41 4.39
CA ALA A 61 6.81 -5.14 5.10
C ALA A 61 7.32 -5.19 6.55
N LEU A 62 7.39 -6.37 7.17
CA LEU A 62 7.68 -6.57 8.58
C LEU A 62 9.00 -5.91 9.03
N ARG A 63 10.03 -5.95 8.19
CA ARG A 63 11.31 -5.31 8.49
C ARG A 63 11.20 -3.80 8.69
N PHE A 64 10.35 -3.13 7.91
CA PHE A 64 10.12 -1.68 8.03
C PHE A 64 9.35 -1.36 9.32
N HIS A 65 8.34 -2.17 9.64
CA HIS A 65 7.60 -2.06 10.88
C HIS A 65 8.53 -2.18 12.10
N GLN A 66 9.44 -3.16 12.09
CA GLN A 66 10.44 -3.35 13.13
C GLN A 66 11.44 -2.18 13.19
N GLU A 67 11.88 -1.69 12.04
CA GLU A 67 12.87 -0.61 11.93
C GLU A 67 12.33 0.73 12.48
N ILE A 68 11.05 1.04 12.27
CA ILE A 68 10.40 2.21 12.86
C ILE A 68 9.90 1.96 14.29
N ARG A 69 10.01 0.74 14.80
CA ARG A 69 9.51 0.32 16.12
C ARG A 69 8.03 0.69 16.32
N SER A 70 7.20 0.42 15.33
CA SER A 70 5.76 0.62 15.46
C SER A 70 5.21 -0.25 16.59
N ASN A 71 4.30 0.33 17.38
CA ASN A 71 3.56 -0.36 18.44
C ASN A 71 2.12 -0.69 18.03
N LEU A 72 1.78 -0.47 16.76
CA LEU A 72 0.49 -0.80 16.18
C LEU A 72 0.61 -2.00 15.24
N PRO A 73 -0.49 -2.71 14.93
CA PRO A 73 -0.48 -3.73 13.90
C PRO A 73 0.02 -3.20 12.56
N LEU A 74 0.53 -4.11 11.73
CA LEU A 74 0.97 -3.81 10.36
C LEU A 74 -0.19 -4.07 9.41
N ALA A 75 -0.61 -3.06 8.64
CA ALA A 75 -1.56 -3.22 7.54
C ALA A 75 -0.80 -3.47 6.23
N ALA A 76 -0.89 -4.70 5.76
CA ALA A 76 -0.29 -5.20 4.52
C ALA A 76 -1.36 -5.45 3.45
N TYR A 77 -0.95 -5.68 2.19
CA TYR A 77 -1.86 -5.98 1.08
C TYR A 77 -2.96 -4.93 0.92
N GLN A 78 -2.61 -3.64 0.96
CA GLN A 78 -3.56 -2.50 0.90
C GLN A 78 -4.55 -2.47 2.09
N GLY A 79 -4.29 -3.21 3.18
CA GLY A 79 -5.18 -3.37 4.32
C GLY A 79 -5.99 -4.68 4.33
N ALA A 80 -5.82 -5.55 3.30
CA ALA A 80 -6.47 -6.87 3.28
C ALA A 80 -5.98 -7.81 4.40
N TRP A 81 -4.82 -7.51 4.96
CA TRP A 81 -4.22 -8.27 6.07
C TRP A 81 -3.69 -7.30 7.11
N ILE A 82 -4.30 -7.28 8.29
CA ILE A 82 -3.83 -6.48 9.42
C ILE A 82 -3.45 -7.43 10.55
N GLN A 83 -2.17 -7.46 10.91
CA GLN A 83 -1.63 -8.37 11.91
C GLN A 83 -0.69 -7.66 12.87
N ASP A 84 -0.82 -7.99 14.16
CA ASP A 84 0.12 -7.56 15.20
C ASP A 84 1.36 -8.47 15.18
N PRO A 85 2.55 -7.93 14.88
CA PRO A 85 3.76 -8.72 14.84
C PRO A 85 4.21 -9.25 16.20
N THR A 86 3.77 -8.65 17.31
CA THR A 86 4.23 -8.99 18.67
C THR A 86 3.56 -10.25 19.20
N ASN A 87 2.25 -10.40 18.97
CA ASN A 87 1.44 -11.52 19.47
C ASN A 87 0.88 -12.40 18.36
N GLN A 88 1.20 -12.09 17.09
CA GLN A 88 0.75 -12.79 15.89
C GLN A 88 -0.78 -12.76 15.67
N LYS A 89 -1.51 -11.91 16.39
CA LYS A 89 -2.95 -11.77 16.24
C LYS A 89 -3.28 -11.16 14.87
N ILE A 90 -4.06 -11.86 14.07
CA ILE A 90 -4.67 -11.32 12.85
C ILE A 90 -5.94 -10.58 13.26
N HIS A 91 -5.97 -9.27 13.00
CA HIS A 91 -7.12 -8.41 13.26
C HIS A 91 -8.10 -8.44 12.10
N TYR A 92 -7.54 -8.43 10.88
CA TYR A 92 -8.28 -8.45 9.62
C TYR A 92 -7.60 -9.36 8.61
N HIS A 93 -8.42 -10.16 7.90
CA HIS A 93 -8.02 -10.87 6.69
C HIS A 93 -9.23 -10.94 5.76
N LEU A 94 -9.16 -10.23 4.64
CA LEU A 94 -10.22 -10.13 3.64
C LEU A 94 -9.66 -10.56 2.27
N PRO A 95 -9.80 -11.84 1.90
CA PRO A 95 -9.34 -12.34 0.61
C PRO A 95 -10.26 -11.89 -0.54
N VAL A 96 -9.78 -12.00 -1.75
CA VAL A 96 -10.58 -11.94 -2.99
C VAL A 96 -11.41 -13.23 -3.07
N ALA A 97 -12.71 -13.08 -3.33
CA ALA A 97 -13.60 -14.24 -3.47
C ALA A 97 -13.09 -15.19 -4.56
N ARG A 98 -13.19 -16.48 -4.32
CA ARG A 98 -12.69 -17.56 -5.19
C ARG A 98 -13.21 -17.43 -6.61
N GLU A 99 -14.49 -17.16 -6.78
CA GLU A 99 -15.17 -17.01 -8.07
C GLU A 99 -14.57 -15.86 -8.87
N ILE A 100 -14.29 -14.73 -8.20
CA ILE A 100 -13.63 -13.57 -8.82
C ILE A 100 -12.18 -13.92 -9.20
N ALA A 101 -11.47 -14.66 -8.36
CA ALA A 101 -10.10 -15.09 -8.66
C ALA A 101 -10.03 -16.01 -9.89
N TYR A 102 -11.01 -16.92 -10.07
CA TYR A 102 -11.13 -17.72 -11.30
C TYR A 102 -11.43 -16.85 -12.52
N GLN A 103 -12.39 -15.92 -12.43
CA GLN A 103 -12.73 -15.03 -13.54
C GLN A 103 -11.55 -14.15 -13.97
N LEU A 104 -10.80 -13.60 -13.02
CA LEU A 104 -9.59 -12.83 -13.31
C LEU A 104 -8.52 -13.72 -13.97
N LEU A 105 -8.34 -14.95 -13.48
CA LEU A 105 -7.37 -15.87 -14.07
C LEU A 105 -7.76 -16.26 -15.49
N ASP A 106 -9.06 -16.50 -15.77
CA ASP A 106 -9.55 -16.76 -17.11
C ASP A 106 -9.28 -15.58 -18.04
N TYR A 107 -9.51 -14.35 -17.57
CA TYR A 107 -9.21 -13.13 -18.32
C TYR A 107 -7.71 -12.99 -18.62
N PHE A 108 -6.83 -13.25 -17.64
CA PHE A 108 -5.37 -13.19 -17.84
C PHE A 108 -4.82 -14.29 -18.75
N GLU A 109 -5.54 -15.40 -18.92
CA GLU A 109 -5.19 -16.48 -19.83
C GLU A 109 -5.63 -16.22 -21.28
N GLU A 110 -6.37 -15.12 -21.58
CA GLU A 110 -6.67 -14.73 -22.95
C GLU A 110 -5.37 -14.47 -23.75
N PRO A 111 -5.34 -14.78 -25.07
CA PRO A 111 -4.11 -14.74 -25.87
C PRO A 111 -3.32 -13.42 -25.81
N GLN A 112 -4.03 -12.29 -25.71
CA GLN A 112 -3.39 -10.98 -25.62
C GLN A 112 -2.66 -10.73 -24.30
N TRP A 113 -3.07 -11.37 -23.20
CA TRP A 113 -2.52 -11.15 -21.86
C TRP A 113 -1.56 -12.23 -21.42
N ARG A 114 -1.82 -13.48 -21.82
CA ARG A 114 -1.11 -14.67 -21.30
C ARG A 114 0.41 -14.60 -21.43
N SER A 115 0.92 -14.06 -22.53
CA SER A 115 2.37 -13.93 -22.78
C SER A 115 3.00 -12.67 -22.18
N LEU A 116 2.17 -11.67 -21.81
CA LEU A 116 2.62 -10.38 -21.31
C LEU A 116 2.66 -10.35 -19.78
N LEU A 117 1.71 -11.03 -19.11
CA LEU A 117 1.49 -10.89 -17.69
C LEU A 117 2.18 -11.99 -16.88
N SER A 118 2.90 -11.58 -15.85
CA SER A 118 3.35 -12.46 -14.75
C SER A 118 2.36 -12.38 -13.61
N ILE A 119 1.58 -13.44 -13.40
CA ILE A 119 0.49 -13.46 -12.41
C ILE A 119 0.99 -13.99 -11.08
N HIS A 120 0.69 -13.23 -10.02
CA HIS A 120 1.06 -13.51 -8.65
C HIS A 120 -0.19 -13.63 -7.77
N PHE A 121 -0.38 -14.77 -7.12
CA PHE A 121 -1.39 -14.99 -6.10
C PHE A 121 -0.74 -14.99 -4.72
N TYR A 122 -1.26 -14.15 -3.83
CA TYR A 122 -0.79 -14.09 -2.43
C TYR A 122 -1.78 -14.83 -1.54
N ILE A 123 -1.35 -15.94 -0.98
CA ILE A 123 -2.19 -16.83 -0.15
C ILE A 123 -1.42 -17.15 1.13
N ASN A 124 -2.03 -16.92 2.30
CA ASN A 124 -1.39 -17.18 3.60
C ASN A 124 0.01 -16.56 3.74
N ASP A 125 0.15 -15.32 3.27
CA ASP A 125 1.42 -14.58 3.21
C ASP A 125 2.54 -15.31 2.45
N GLN A 126 2.20 -16.16 1.46
CA GLN A 126 3.10 -16.79 0.50
C GLN A 126 2.78 -16.29 -0.91
N LEU A 127 3.79 -16.27 -1.78
CA LEU A 127 3.63 -15.91 -3.19
C LEU A 127 3.58 -17.18 -4.05
N TYR A 128 2.47 -17.37 -4.74
CA TYR A 128 2.27 -18.46 -5.71
C TYR A 128 2.24 -17.90 -7.12
N VAL A 129 2.93 -18.57 -8.02
CA VAL A 129 3.06 -18.19 -9.44
C VAL A 129 2.90 -19.40 -10.34
N ARG A 130 2.52 -19.19 -11.61
CA ARG A 130 2.53 -20.26 -12.60
C ARG A 130 3.95 -20.78 -12.82
N GLU A 131 4.88 -19.88 -13.04
CA GLU A 131 6.29 -20.14 -13.33
C GLU A 131 7.17 -18.97 -12.87
N LEU A 132 8.46 -19.20 -12.77
CA LEU A 132 9.44 -18.17 -12.37
C LEU A 132 9.87 -17.34 -13.58
N THR A 133 9.06 -16.37 -13.97
CA THR A 133 9.40 -15.39 -15.01
C THR A 133 10.56 -14.48 -14.58
N ARG A 134 11.09 -13.68 -15.52
CA ARG A 134 12.10 -12.68 -15.22
C ARG A 134 11.56 -11.62 -14.23
N GLU A 135 10.36 -11.11 -14.46
CA GLU A 135 9.65 -10.12 -13.66
C GLU A 135 9.40 -10.64 -12.25
N THR A 136 8.92 -11.88 -12.13
CA THR A 136 8.76 -12.58 -10.84
C THR A 136 10.07 -12.67 -10.06
N LYS A 137 11.19 -13.00 -10.71
CA LYS A 137 12.51 -13.09 -10.04
C LYS A 137 12.98 -11.72 -9.53
N ILE A 138 12.83 -10.67 -10.34
CA ILE A 138 13.18 -9.28 -9.95
C ILE A 138 12.32 -8.84 -8.75
N TYR A 139 11.00 -9.06 -8.84
CA TYR A 139 10.06 -8.76 -7.76
C TYR A 139 10.43 -9.50 -6.47
N ALA A 140 10.68 -10.80 -6.56
CA ALA A 140 11.04 -11.65 -5.42
C ALA A 140 12.33 -11.18 -4.72
N GLN A 141 13.36 -10.86 -5.51
CA GLN A 141 14.63 -10.33 -4.99
C GLN A 141 14.43 -9.01 -4.25
N ARG A 142 13.68 -8.06 -4.86
CA ARG A 142 13.40 -6.75 -4.24
C ARG A 142 12.57 -6.88 -2.95
N SER A 143 11.61 -7.78 -2.95
CA SER A 143 10.70 -8.00 -1.82
C SER A 143 11.27 -8.91 -0.73
N GLY A 144 12.39 -9.60 -1.00
CA GLY A 144 13.02 -10.54 -0.07
C GLY A 144 12.19 -11.79 0.18
N ILE A 145 11.47 -12.30 -0.85
CA ILE A 145 10.56 -13.44 -0.73
C ILE A 145 10.94 -14.55 -1.72
N THR A 146 10.47 -15.77 -1.46
CA THR A 146 10.66 -16.92 -2.34
C THR A 146 9.32 -17.30 -2.96
N PRO A 147 9.14 -17.13 -4.29
CA PRO A 147 7.93 -17.57 -4.96
C PRO A 147 7.84 -19.09 -5.05
N ILE A 148 6.60 -19.61 -5.05
CA ILE A 148 6.30 -21.03 -5.21
C ILE A 148 5.65 -21.21 -6.59
N ALA A 149 6.36 -21.88 -7.51
CA ALA A 149 5.82 -22.20 -8.82
C ALA A 149 4.94 -23.46 -8.74
N VAL A 150 3.67 -23.33 -9.12
CA VAL A 150 2.65 -24.39 -8.99
C VAL A 150 2.06 -24.84 -10.32
N GLY A 151 2.53 -24.28 -11.44
CA GLY A 151 1.91 -24.51 -12.75
C GLY A 151 0.57 -23.78 -12.86
N ASP A 152 -0.52 -24.51 -13.09
CA ASP A 152 -1.84 -23.88 -13.15
C ASP A 152 -2.29 -23.38 -11.78
N LEU A 153 -2.43 -22.03 -11.66
CA LEU A 153 -2.87 -21.37 -10.44
C LEU A 153 -4.30 -21.75 -10.01
N ARG A 154 -5.11 -22.33 -10.92
CA ARG A 154 -6.44 -22.85 -10.55
C ARG A 154 -6.37 -23.94 -9.50
N ASN A 155 -5.30 -24.73 -9.49
CA ASN A 155 -5.14 -25.84 -8.54
C ASN A 155 -5.11 -25.35 -7.09
N ILE A 156 -4.51 -24.18 -6.81
CA ILE A 156 -4.43 -23.66 -5.45
C ILE A 156 -5.74 -23.00 -5.02
N LEU A 157 -6.55 -22.51 -5.97
CA LEU A 157 -7.86 -21.92 -5.68
C LEU A 157 -8.90 -22.97 -5.21
N ILE A 158 -8.63 -24.26 -5.41
CA ILE A 158 -9.52 -25.33 -4.91
C ILE A 158 -9.63 -25.24 -3.37
N GLU A 159 -8.51 -24.96 -2.68
CA GLU A 159 -8.45 -24.95 -1.22
C GLU A 159 -8.45 -23.54 -0.62
N TYR A 160 -7.88 -22.55 -1.34
CA TYR A 160 -7.57 -21.23 -0.78
C TYR A 160 -8.12 -20.09 -1.62
N GLU A 161 -8.31 -18.95 -0.98
CA GLU A 161 -8.64 -17.68 -1.61
C GLU A 161 -7.44 -16.73 -1.49
N PRO A 162 -7.07 -16.00 -2.58
CA PRO A 162 -5.93 -15.10 -2.54
C PRO A 162 -6.24 -13.82 -1.76
N THR A 163 -5.36 -13.42 -0.86
CA THR A 163 -5.42 -12.13 -0.18
C THR A 163 -5.31 -10.97 -1.18
N LYS A 164 -4.47 -11.14 -2.18
CA LYS A 164 -4.25 -10.21 -3.29
C LYS A 164 -3.91 -10.97 -4.55
N ILE A 165 -4.33 -10.43 -5.69
CA ILE A 165 -3.91 -10.84 -7.03
C ILE A 165 -3.13 -9.69 -7.64
N LEU A 166 -1.93 -9.98 -8.16
CA LEU A 166 -1.07 -9.01 -8.83
C LEU A 166 -0.74 -9.52 -10.23
N ALA A 167 -0.88 -8.67 -11.23
CA ALA A 167 -0.32 -8.91 -12.56
C ALA A 167 0.80 -7.89 -12.82
N LEU A 168 1.97 -8.39 -13.20
CA LEU A 168 3.14 -7.59 -13.53
C LEU A 168 3.39 -7.62 -15.03
N CYS A 169 3.73 -6.47 -15.58
CA CYS A 169 4.19 -6.31 -16.95
C CYS A 169 5.13 -5.09 -17.04
N ASP A 170 6.24 -5.19 -17.77
CA ASP A 170 7.14 -4.06 -18.01
C ASP A 170 6.49 -2.99 -18.90
N ASP A 171 5.45 -3.35 -19.69
CA ASP A 171 4.66 -2.43 -20.49
C ASP A 171 3.57 -1.74 -19.64
N THR A 172 3.81 -0.49 -19.30
CA THR A 172 2.89 0.33 -18.49
C THR A 172 1.59 0.66 -19.20
N GLU A 173 1.60 0.71 -20.54
CA GLU A 173 0.39 0.94 -21.32
C GLU A 173 -0.52 -0.30 -21.28
N ALA A 174 0.06 -1.50 -21.38
CA ALA A 174 -0.66 -2.76 -21.20
C ALA A 174 -1.31 -2.85 -19.81
N ILE A 175 -0.61 -2.44 -18.74
CA ILE A 175 -1.18 -2.38 -17.38
C ILE A 175 -2.32 -1.36 -17.29
N SER A 176 -2.17 -0.18 -17.90
CA SER A 176 -3.23 0.84 -17.93
C SER A 176 -4.48 0.34 -18.68
N GLN A 177 -4.30 -0.32 -19.82
CA GLN A 177 -5.38 -0.94 -20.58
C GLN A 177 -6.07 -2.06 -19.79
N LEU A 178 -5.30 -2.94 -19.16
CA LEU A 178 -5.80 -4.01 -18.30
C LEU A 178 -6.69 -3.46 -17.18
N LEU A 179 -6.17 -2.45 -16.45
CA LEU A 179 -6.90 -1.78 -15.37
C LEU A 179 -8.19 -1.12 -15.90
N GLY A 180 -8.10 -0.41 -17.02
CA GLY A 180 -9.25 0.24 -17.65
C GLY A 180 -10.32 -0.75 -18.11
N ASN A 181 -9.91 -1.90 -18.65
CA ASN A 181 -10.83 -2.96 -19.07
C ASN A 181 -11.56 -3.58 -17.87
N LEU A 182 -10.81 -3.94 -16.83
CA LEU A 182 -11.39 -4.59 -15.65
C LEU A 182 -12.24 -3.63 -14.80
N ARG A 183 -11.92 -2.34 -14.76
CA ARG A 183 -12.80 -1.30 -14.14
C ARG A 183 -14.13 -1.10 -14.87
N ARG A 184 -14.24 -1.49 -16.15
CA ARG A 184 -15.53 -1.52 -16.87
C ARG A 184 -16.32 -2.81 -16.58
N GLN A 185 -15.64 -3.89 -16.21
CA GLN A 185 -16.25 -5.19 -15.93
C GLN A 185 -16.67 -5.34 -14.46
N TYR A 186 -15.86 -4.82 -13.54
CA TYR A 186 -16.11 -4.89 -12.09
C TYR A 186 -16.38 -3.50 -11.51
N THR A 187 -17.42 -3.41 -10.71
CA THR A 187 -17.70 -2.22 -9.90
C THR A 187 -16.79 -2.18 -8.66
N PRO A 188 -16.57 -1.00 -8.04
CA PRO A 188 -15.84 -0.90 -6.78
C PRO A 188 -16.45 -1.72 -5.62
N ALA A 189 -17.72 -2.09 -5.71
CA ALA A 189 -18.39 -2.95 -4.71
C ALA A 189 -18.12 -4.45 -4.92
N GLU A 190 -17.59 -4.85 -6.07
CA GLU A 190 -17.27 -6.25 -6.39
C GLU A 190 -15.78 -6.54 -6.24
N LEU A 191 -14.92 -5.56 -6.60
CA LEU A 191 -13.47 -5.73 -6.60
C LEU A 191 -12.78 -4.38 -6.50
N TYR A 192 -11.82 -4.25 -5.57
CA TYR A 192 -10.97 -3.07 -5.52
C TYR A 192 -9.78 -3.26 -6.46
N LEU A 193 -9.67 -2.34 -7.44
CA LEU A 193 -8.65 -2.37 -8.49
C LEU A 193 -7.77 -1.12 -8.39
N THR A 194 -6.46 -1.30 -8.24
CA THR A 194 -5.51 -0.20 -8.10
C THR A 194 -4.16 -0.49 -8.76
N THR A 195 -3.28 0.49 -8.74
CA THR A 195 -1.85 0.37 -9.06
C THR A 195 -1.04 1.02 -7.94
N SER A 196 -0.01 0.35 -7.47
CA SER A 196 1.00 0.92 -6.55
C SER A 196 2.29 1.29 -7.27
N VAL A 197 2.50 0.72 -8.45
CA VAL A 197 3.61 1.00 -9.37
C VAL A 197 3.03 0.88 -10.79
N ALA A 198 3.49 1.71 -11.72
CA ALA A 198 2.95 1.77 -13.09
C ALA A 198 2.99 0.41 -13.85
N THR A 199 3.88 -0.50 -13.44
CA THR A 199 4.03 -1.86 -13.98
C THR A 199 3.20 -2.92 -13.25
N PHE A 200 2.34 -2.53 -12.29
CA PHE A 200 1.55 -3.43 -11.44
C PHE A 200 0.06 -3.16 -11.59
N PHE A 201 -0.69 -4.19 -11.91
CA PHE A 201 -2.14 -4.25 -11.71
C PHE A 201 -2.40 -5.02 -10.41
N GLU A 202 -3.20 -4.47 -9.52
CA GLU A 202 -3.54 -5.08 -8.23
C GLU A 202 -5.04 -5.21 -8.06
N ALA A 203 -5.48 -6.39 -7.59
CA ALA A 203 -6.86 -6.67 -7.23
C ALA A 203 -6.94 -7.22 -5.81
N THR A 204 -7.82 -6.63 -5.00
CA THR A 204 -8.12 -7.05 -3.62
C THR A 204 -9.62 -7.05 -3.37
N ASN A 205 -10.04 -7.55 -2.20
CA ASN A 205 -11.42 -7.51 -1.76
C ASN A 205 -11.99 -6.07 -1.84
N PRO A 206 -13.25 -5.87 -2.23
CA PRO A 206 -13.83 -4.53 -2.40
C PRO A 206 -13.87 -3.67 -1.14
N ALA A 207 -13.90 -4.29 0.05
CA ALA A 207 -13.85 -3.57 1.33
C ALA A 207 -12.43 -3.13 1.73
N VAL A 208 -11.42 -3.40 0.90
CA VAL A 208 -10.00 -3.20 1.22
C VAL A 208 -9.43 -2.01 0.47
N ASN A 209 -8.93 -1.04 1.22
CA ASN A 209 -8.03 0.02 0.77
C ASN A 209 -7.24 0.56 1.98
N LYS A 210 -6.19 1.34 1.75
CA LYS A 210 -5.39 1.90 2.84
C LYS A 210 -6.18 2.85 3.74
N GLY A 211 -7.19 3.56 3.22
CA GLY A 211 -8.07 4.41 4.01
C GLY A 211 -8.90 3.64 5.03
N ALA A 212 -9.42 2.46 4.66
CA ALA A 212 -10.12 1.57 5.58
C ALA A 212 -9.19 1.06 6.71
N ALA A 213 -7.93 0.75 6.38
CA ALA A 213 -6.92 0.35 7.38
C ALA A 213 -6.58 1.50 8.34
N VAL A 214 -6.43 2.73 7.82
CA VAL A 214 -6.18 3.92 8.64
C VAL A 214 -7.36 4.21 9.57
N ARG A 215 -8.59 4.11 9.05
CA ARG A 215 -9.81 4.24 9.85
C ARG A 215 -9.87 3.22 10.97
N TYR A 216 -9.56 1.95 10.68
CA TYR A 216 -9.49 0.89 11.69
C TYR A 216 -8.49 1.22 12.80
N PHE A 217 -7.28 1.69 12.46
CA PHE A 217 -6.29 2.11 13.46
C PHE A 217 -6.77 3.29 14.31
N ALA A 218 -7.37 4.30 13.67
CA ALA A 218 -7.83 5.50 14.36
C ALA A 218 -9.05 5.21 15.24
N GLU A 219 -10.15 4.76 14.64
CA GLU A 219 -11.43 4.70 15.29
C GLU A 219 -11.58 3.46 16.19
N GLU A 220 -11.19 2.27 15.69
CA GLU A 220 -11.44 1.01 16.42
C GLU A 220 -10.33 0.66 17.41
N LEU A 221 -9.06 0.89 17.07
CA LEU A 221 -7.94 0.56 17.98
C LEU A 221 -7.62 1.66 18.98
N LEU A 222 -7.71 2.94 18.57
CA LEU A 222 -7.22 4.07 19.36
C LEU A 222 -8.34 4.99 19.86
N GLY A 223 -9.58 4.86 19.36
CA GLY A 223 -10.70 5.75 19.71
C GLY A 223 -10.46 7.20 19.27
N LEU A 224 -9.76 7.41 18.17
CA LEU A 224 -9.40 8.71 17.62
C LEU A 224 -10.35 9.11 16.49
N GLU A 225 -10.48 10.43 16.29
CA GLU A 225 -11.18 11.00 15.15
C GLU A 225 -10.20 11.23 13.96
N ARG A 226 -10.73 11.35 12.75
CA ARG A 226 -9.95 11.65 11.54
C ARG A 226 -9.01 12.85 11.69
N ASN A 227 -9.44 13.88 12.43
CA ASN A 227 -8.66 15.10 12.67
C ASN A 227 -7.41 14.87 13.54
N ASN A 228 -7.32 13.72 14.22
CA ASN A 228 -6.14 13.31 14.97
C ASN A 228 -5.16 12.49 14.13
N VAL A 229 -5.41 12.31 12.83
CA VAL A 229 -4.64 11.47 11.94
C VAL A 229 -3.86 12.30 10.93
N MET A 230 -2.58 12.01 10.79
CA MET A 230 -1.75 12.41 9.66
C MET A 230 -1.38 11.17 8.85
N ALA A 231 -1.59 11.22 7.53
CA ALA A 231 -1.20 10.15 6.63
C ALA A 231 -0.23 10.68 5.56
N ILE A 232 0.77 9.89 5.19
CA ILE A 232 1.75 10.24 4.14
C ILE A 232 1.83 9.11 3.14
N GLY A 233 1.69 9.44 1.84
CA GLY A 233 1.73 8.49 0.73
C GLY A 233 2.20 9.15 -0.57
N ASP A 234 2.35 8.36 -1.63
CA ASP A 234 2.91 8.84 -2.89
C ASP A 234 2.17 8.37 -4.15
N ASN A 235 1.16 7.49 -4.05
CA ASN A 235 0.55 6.93 -5.25
C ASN A 235 -0.97 6.79 -5.14
N PHE A 236 -1.60 6.29 -6.21
CA PHE A 236 -3.06 6.15 -6.32
C PHE A 236 -3.67 5.24 -5.26
N ASN A 237 -2.94 4.24 -4.76
CA ASN A 237 -3.39 3.37 -3.67
C ASN A 237 -3.35 4.05 -2.28
N ASP A 238 -2.85 5.30 -2.21
CA ASP A 238 -2.83 6.11 -0.98
C ASP A 238 -3.97 7.11 -0.91
N VAL A 239 -4.69 7.31 -2.01
CA VAL A 239 -5.74 8.34 -2.13
C VAL A 239 -6.70 8.28 -0.95
N GLU A 240 -7.28 7.12 -0.66
CA GLU A 240 -8.28 6.97 0.38
C GLU A 240 -7.73 7.24 1.79
N MET A 241 -6.45 6.94 2.07
CA MET A 241 -5.86 7.26 3.36
C MET A 241 -5.52 8.75 3.49
N LEU A 242 -5.10 9.39 2.40
CA LEU A 242 -4.83 10.84 2.38
C LEU A 242 -6.12 11.64 2.55
N GLU A 243 -7.21 11.24 1.89
CA GLU A 243 -8.53 11.86 2.01
C GLU A 243 -9.18 11.64 3.39
N TYR A 244 -8.97 10.46 3.98
CA TYR A 244 -9.49 10.17 5.32
C TYR A 244 -8.79 11.01 6.39
N ALA A 245 -7.48 11.18 6.33
CA ALA A 245 -6.70 11.86 7.37
C ALA A 245 -7.10 13.34 7.53
N GLY A 246 -6.97 13.86 8.74
CA GLY A 246 -7.07 15.30 8.99
C GLY A 246 -5.94 16.08 8.31
N ILE A 247 -4.74 15.46 8.23
CA ILE A 247 -3.62 15.97 7.43
C ILE A 247 -3.16 14.84 6.49
N GLY A 248 -3.56 14.89 5.22
CA GLY A 248 -3.03 14.06 4.16
C GLY A 248 -1.84 14.75 3.49
N VAL A 249 -0.73 14.05 3.40
CA VAL A 249 0.51 14.55 2.79
C VAL A 249 0.89 13.68 1.60
N ALA A 250 0.97 14.28 0.43
CA ALA A 250 1.52 13.61 -0.75
C ALA A 250 3.03 13.86 -0.85
N MET A 251 3.79 12.84 -1.27
CA MET A 251 5.21 13.00 -1.59
C MET A 251 5.39 13.82 -2.88
N GLY A 252 6.50 14.50 -3.02
CA GLY A 252 6.79 15.38 -4.16
C GLY A 252 6.93 14.66 -5.50
N ASP A 253 7.17 13.35 -5.48
CA ASP A 253 7.23 12.49 -6.66
C ASP A 253 5.88 11.81 -6.99
N ALA A 254 4.82 12.07 -6.21
CA ALA A 254 3.49 11.52 -6.44
C ALA A 254 2.87 12.05 -7.74
N PRO A 255 1.99 11.31 -8.41
CA PRO A 255 1.18 11.81 -9.53
C PRO A 255 0.44 13.11 -9.17
N THR A 256 0.26 14.00 -10.15
CA THR A 256 -0.40 15.30 -9.95
C THR A 256 -1.80 15.17 -9.35
N GLU A 257 -2.53 14.13 -9.72
CA GLU A 257 -3.86 13.83 -9.21
C GLU A 257 -3.84 13.49 -7.71
N VAL A 258 -2.81 12.77 -7.26
CA VAL A 258 -2.60 12.44 -5.85
C VAL A 258 -2.14 13.67 -5.06
N GLN A 259 -1.27 14.50 -5.66
CA GLN A 259 -0.88 15.76 -5.04
C GLN A 259 -2.06 16.73 -4.85
N ALA A 260 -3.01 16.72 -5.80
CA ALA A 260 -4.15 17.64 -5.79
C ALA A 260 -5.14 17.41 -4.64
N ILE A 261 -5.20 16.19 -4.08
CA ILE A 261 -6.08 15.85 -2.95
C ILE A 261 -5.42 16.07 -1.59
N ALA A 262 -4.09 16.18 -1.55
CA ALA A 262 -3.34 16.32 -0.30
C ALA A 262 -3.43 17.75 0.26
N GLN A 263 -3.46 17.89 1.59
CA GLN A 263 -3.39 19.18 2.27
C GLN A 263 -2.00 19.80 2.21
N TRP A 264 -0.97 18.99 1.97
CA TRP A 264 0.39 19.47 1.80
C TRP A 264 1.22 18.50 0.92
N ILE A 265 2.15 19.06 0.17
CA ILE A 265 3.08 18.31 -0.67
C ILE A 265 4.46 18.35 -0.02
N ALA A 266 4.97 17.20 0.37
CA ALA A 266 6.31 17.04 0.92
C ALA A 266 7.37 17.07 -0.22
N PRO A 267 8.64 17.33 0.08
CA PRO A 267 9.72 16.97 -0.84
C PRO A 267 9.71 15.48 -1.20
N SER A 268 10.46 15.10 -2.24
CA SER A 268 10.57 13.71 -2.68
C SER A 268 11.14 12.79 -1.58
N VAL A 269 10.94 11.47 -1.75
CA VAL A 269 11.49 10.47 -0.82
C VAL A 269 13.03 10.56 -0.72
N GLU A 270 13.71 10.83 -1.83
CA GLU A 270 15.18 10.98 -1.89
C GLU A 270 15.67 12.29 -1.21
N LYS A 271 14.75 13.18 -0.84
CA LYS A 271 15.01 14.44 -0.11
C LYS A 271 14.45 14.41 1.32
N ASP A 272 14.22 13.21 1.87
CA ASP A 272 13.72 13.01 3.22
C ASP A 272 12.36 13.70 3.49
N GLY A 273 11.46 13.73 2.50
CA GLY A 273 10.19 14.44 2.56
C GLY A 273 9.34 14.10 3.80
N VAL A 274 9.33 12.83 4.20
CA VAL A 274 8.63 12.38 5.44
C VAL A 274 9.21 13.04 6.68
N ALA A 275 10.54 13.14 6.79
CA ALA A 275 11.16 13.81 7.94
C ALA A 275 10.80 15.29 8.01
N ILE A 276 10.74 15.96 6.86
CA ILE A 276 10.33 17.38 6.77
C ILE A 276 8.86 17.54 7.14
N ALA A 277 7.98 16.65 6.68
CA ALA A 277 6.56 16.66 7.04
C ALA A 277 6.36 16.48 8.55
N ILE A 278 7.02 15.48 9.15
CA ILE A 278 6.98 15.24 10.61
C ILE A 278 7.48 16.47 11.37
N GLN A 279 8.62 17.05 10.95
CA GLN A 279 9.14 18.26 11.59
C GLN A 279 8.14 19.41 11.56
N LYS A 280 7.51 19.62 10.39
CA LYS A 280 6.56 20.73 10.18
C LYS A 280 5.29 20.59 11.02
N PHE A 281 4.68 19.41 11.05
CA PHE A 281 3.33 19.23 11.61
C PHE A 281 3.31 18.62 13.01
N LEU A 282 4.34 17.86 13.39
CA LEU A 282 4.33 17.12 14.65
C LEU A 282 5.37 17.60 15.66
N LEU A 283 6.46 18.22 15.20
CA LEU A 283 7.57 18.59 16.08
C LEU A 283 7.74 20.09 16.29
N SER A 284 7.06 20.92 15.46
CA SER A 284 7.08 22.40 15.58
C SER A 284 6.22 22.91 16.73
#